data_edfbbb19087df9219a650537067ea9de
#
_entry.id   edfbbb19087df9219a650537067ea9de
#
_cell.length_a   1.000
_cell.length_b   1.000
_cell.length_c   1.000
_cell.angle_alpha   90.00
_cell.angle_beta   90.00
_cell.angle_gamma   90.00
#
_symmetry.space_group_name_H-M   'P 1'
#
loop_
_entity.id
_entity.type
_entity.pdbx_description
1 polymer ?
#
loop_
_entity_poly.entity_id
_entity_poly.type
_entity_poly.pdbx_seq_one_letter_code
_entity_poly.pdbx_strand_id
1 'polypeptide(L)'
;LRELFSTKYQYYWLTEEQFADHRVTRLHAGRSELMRFKDFLPETVKVILVSSTLEISSKVNLPQLLGFEDYHFYKLPQQKKSLQKLFLDLDFPDVVELSTQEYAERIVASLESLALLNLPMVVLFTSKDLLMATSDQLTLPHLAQYKNGEPANIKRRFDKGEAPILLGAGSFWEGADFAQQEQIIQLITRIPFDNPKDFFVQKINHHLKAEGKNPFYDYQLPSAILRLKQAMGRTRRNEHQKSAVILLDKRISTKRYGRQIQQNLNQLASLEMLSEEDILKELKEFFD
;
A
#
# COMPACT_ATOMS: atom_id res chain seq x y z
N LEU A 1 30.09 -7.34 16.65
CA LEU A 1 30.56 -5.95 16.79
C LEU A 1 31.78 -5.66 15.90
N ARG A 2 32.80 -6.51 15.82
CA ARG A 2 33.97 -6.28 14.93
C ARG A 2 33.63 -6.19 13.45
N GLU A 3 32.66 -6.96 12.97
CA GLU A 3 32.17 -6.88 11.58
C GLU A 3 31.36 -5.60 11.30
N LEU A 4 30.61 -5.11 12.28
CA LEU A 4 29.85 -3.86 12.16
C LEU A 4 30.76 -2.65 11.93
N PHE A 5 31.91 -2.59 12.57
CA PHE A 5 32.90 -1.49 12.44
C PHE A 5 34.01 -1.77 11.43
N SER A 6 33.80 -2.73 10.52
CA SER A 6 34.75 -2.96 9.43
C SER A 6 34.70 -1.83 8.40
N THR A 7 35.80 -1.62 7.66
CA THR A 7 35.86 -0.65 6.55
C THR A 7 34.83 -0.89 5.43
N LYS A 8 34.08 -2.00 5.52
CA LYS A 8 33.03 -2.40 4.60
C LYS A 8 31.78 -1.52 4.67
N TYR A 9 31.54 -0.87 5.82
CA TYR A 9 30.38 -0.01 6.03
C TYR A 9 30.82 1.44 6.22
N GLN A 10 30.09 2.37 5.59
CA GLN A 10 30.46 3.78 5.56
C GLN A 10 29.44 4.65 6.32
N TYR A 11 28.24 4.12 6.58
CA TYR A 11 27.16 4.81 7.29
C TYR A 11 26.70 3.95 8.45
N TYR A 12 26.47 4.63 9.58
CA TYR A 12 25.89 4.03 10.78
C TYR A 12 24.76 4.91 11.25
N TRP A 13 23.63 4.30 11.61
CA TRP A 13 22.50 5.03 12.18
C TRP A 13 21.78 4.20 13.23
N LEU A 14 21.06 4.87 14.13
CA LEU A 14 20.26 4.25 15.17
C LEU A 14 18.77 4.40 14.84
N THR A 15 18.02 3.34 15.08
CA THR A 15 16.56 3.41 15.15
C THR A 15 16.10 3.01 16.54
N GLU A 16 15.05 3.66 17.02
CA GLU A 16 14.47 3.39 18.33
C GLU A 16 13.00 3.03 18.14
N GLU A 17 12.60 1.92 18.74
CA GLU A 17 11.23 1.46 18.79
C GLU A 17 10.80 1.37 20.26
N GLN A 18 9.69 2.02 20.59
CA GLN A 18 9.09 1.95 21.91
C GLN A 18 8.01 0.86 21.90
N PHE A 19 8.17 -0.12 22.76
CA PHE A 19 7.16 -1.11 23.11
C PHE A 19 6.49 -0.73 24.43
N ALA A 20 5.40 -1.38 24.78
CA ALA A 20 4.63 -1.04 26.00
C ALA A 20 5.49 -1.13 27.28
N ASP A 21 6.40 -2.07 27.35
CA ASP A 21 7.21 -2.43 28.53
C ASP A 21 8.71 -2.20 28.35
N HIS A 22 9.19 -1.93 27.13
CA HIS A 22 10.63 -1.74 26.86
C HIS A 22 10.89 -0.90 25.62
N ARG A 23 12.11 -0.38 25.51
CA ARG A 23 12.64 0.35 24.36
C ARG A 23 13.72 -0.49 23.68
N VAL A 24 13.63 -0.62 22.36
CA VAL A 24 14.63 -1.30 21.55
C VAL A 24 15.37 -0.26 20.70
N THR A 25 16.69 -0.19 20.90
CA THR A 25 17.58 0.60 20.06
C THR A 25 18.34 -0.33 19.14
N ARG A 26 18.25 -0.13 17.82
CA ARG A 26 18.98 -0.89 16.82
C ARG A 26 20.06 -0.05 16.17
N LEU A 27 21.29 -0.58 16.15
CA LEU A 27 22.38 0.00 15.38
C LEU A 27 22.37 -0.64 13.98
N HIS A 28 22.33 0.19 12.98
CA HIS A 28 22.39 -0.21 11.57
C HIS A 28 23.72 0.21 10.97
N ALA A 29 24.20 -0.58 10.01
CA ALA A 29 25.37 -0.26 9.21
C ALA A 29 25.06 -0.45 7.72
N GLY A 30 25.50 0.48 6.89
CA GLY A 30 25.23 0.46 5.45
C GLY A 30 26.42 0.91 4.61
N ARG A 31 26.43 0.50 3.35
CA ARG A 31 27.42 0.94 2.35
C ARG A 31 26.95 2.23 1.66
N SER A 32 27.91 2.99 1.11
CA SER A 32 27.58 4.18 0.29
C SER A 32 26.88 3.81 -1.01
N GLU A 33 27.26 2.67 -1.59
CA GLU A 33 26.74 2.20 -2.86
C GLU A 33 25.29 1.69 -2.70
N LEU A 34 24.43 2.04 -3.63
CA LEU A 34 23.10 1.47 -3.75
C LEU A 34 23.21 0.15 -4.50
N MET A 35 23.27 -0.96 -3.77
CA MET A 35 23.27 -2.29 -4.38
C MET A 35 21.84 -2.70 -4.72
N ARG A 36 21.62 -3.09 -5.96
CA ARG A 36 20.36 -3.64 -6.45
C ARG A 36 20.32 -5.15 -6.24
N PHE A 37 19.17 -5.76 -6.29
CA PHE A 37 19.03 -7.22 -6.06
C PHE A 37 19.93 -8.05 -6.99
N LYS A 38 20.07 -7.65 -8.26
CA LYS A 38 20.99 -8.29 -9.23
C LYS A 38 22.44 -8.33 -8.73
N ASP A 39 22.89 -7.29 -8.04
CA ASP A 39 24.28 -7.13 -7.59
C ASP A 39 24.67 -8.15 -6.50
N PHE A 40 23.70 -8.83 -5.89
CA PHE A 40 23.90 -9.91 -4.92
C PHE A 40 23.92 -11.31 -5.54
N LEU A 41 23.60 -11.42 -6.83
CA LEU A 41 23.50 -12.70 -7.51
C LEU A 41 24.79 -13.01 -8.28
N PRO A 42 25.24 -14.29 -8.28
CA PRO A 42 26.31 -14.73 -9.17
C PRO A 42 25.89 -14.55 -10.64
N GLU A 43 26.84 -14.20 -11.52
CA GLU A 43 26.57 -13.99 -12.95
C GLU A 43 26.04 -15.25 -13.67
N THR A 44 26.30 -16.42 -13.12
CA THR A 44 25.87 -17.71 -13.68
C THR A 44 24.44 -18.11 -13.34
N VAL A 45 23.74 -17.34 -12.49
CA VAL A 45 22.40 -17.68 -12.01
C VAL A 45 21.34 -17.18 -13.00
N LYS A 46 20.45 -18.09 -13.43
CA LYS A 46 19.23 -17.73 -14.13
C LYS A 46 18.15 -17.33 -13.14
N VAL A 47 17.58 -16.15 -13.33
CA VAL A 47 16.53 -15.60 -12.45
C VAL A 47 15.19 -15.64 -13.17
N ILE A 48 14.17 -16.17 -12.51
CA ILE A 48 12.78 -16.15 -12.98
C ILE A 48 11.98 -15.34 -11.96
N LEU A 49 11.43 -14.20 -12.39
CA LEU A 49 10.54 -13.37 -11.59
C LEU A 49 9.09 -13.68 -11.97
N VAL A 50 8.29 -14.06 -10.99
CA VAL A 50 6.86 -14.35 -11.18
C VAL A 50 6.03 -13.45 -10.28
N SER A 51 5.19 -12.61 -10.87
CA SER A 51 4.27 -11.74 -10.14
C SER A 51 3.15 -11.24 -11.07
N SER A 52 2.02 -10.95 -10.51
CA SER A 52 0.92 -10.26 -11.21
C SER A 52 1.20 -8.76 -11.44
N THR A 53 2.25 -8.21 -10.84
CA THR A 53 2.57 -6.78 -10.81
C THR A 53 4.01 -6.48 -11.26
N LEU A 54 4.54 -7.27 -12.21
CA LEU A 54 5.87 -7.03 -12.78
C LEU A 54 5.95 -5.72 -13.57
N GLU A 55 4.86 -5.34 -14.24
CA GLU A 55 4.73 -4.09 -14.99
C GLU A 55 4.20 -2.99 -14.05
N ILE A 56 5.07 -2.06 -13.64
CA ILE A 56 4.73 -1.01 -12.68
C ILE A 56 4.08 0.16 -13.40
N SER A 57 4.71 0.62 -14.48
CA SER A 57 4.22 1.69 -15.35
C SER A 57 4.66 1.45 -16.79
N SER A 58 4.22 2.29 -17.72
CA SER A 58 4.67 2.23 -19.13
C SER A 58 6.18 2.42 -19.31
N LYS A 59 6.87 2.96 -18.30
CA LYS A 59 8.31 3.28 -18.35
C LYS A 59 9.16 2.49 -17.38
N VAL A 60 8.55 1.93 -16.34
CA VAL A 60 9.26 1.26 -15.24
C VAL A 60 8.59 -0.07 -14.96
N ASN A 61 9.39 -1.12 -14.90
CA ASN A 61 8.96 -2.44 -14.46
C ASN A 61 9.85 -2.99 -13.35
N LEU A 62 9.37 -4.00 -12.65
CA LEU A 62 10.06 -4.56 -11.48
C LEU A 62 11.46 -5.09 -11.81
N PRO A 63 11.72 -5.83 -12.91
CA PRO A 63 13.07 -6.25 -13.27
C PRO A 63 14.07 -5.09 -13.34
N GLN A 64 13.70 -3.98 -13.93
CA GLN A 64 14.57 -2.78 -14.02
C GLN A 64 14.88 -2.20 -12.64
N LEU A 65 13.88 -2.11 -11.74
CA LEU A 65 14.11 -1.66 -10.35
C LEU A 65 15.05 -2.61 -9.60
N LEU A 66 15.03 -3.90 -9.91
CA LEU A 66 15.90 -4.91 -9.33
C LEU A 66 17.30 -4.95 -9.97
N GLY A 67 17.56 -4.15 -11.02
CA GLY A 67 18.84 -4.01 -11.67
C GLY A 67 19.06 -4.90 -12.90
N PHE A 68 18.03 -5.58 -13.39
CA PHE A 68 18.12 -6.36 -14.62
C PHE A 68 17.89 -5.46 -15.83
N GLU A 69 18.84 -5.42 -16.76
CA GLU A 69 18.75 -4.62 -17.99
C GLU A 69 18.35 -5.49 -19.19
N ASP A 70 18.79 -6.75 -19.21
CA ASP A 70 18.44 -7.73 -20.25
C ASP A 70 17.56 -8.82 -19.63
N TYR A 71 16.30 -8.91 -20.11
CA TYR A 71 15.33 -9.89 -19.64
C TYR A 71 14.22 -10.11 -20.69
N HIS A 72 13.67 -11.31 -20.68
CA HIS A 72 12.47 -11.62 -21.46
C HIS A 72 11.23 -11.43 -20.59
N PHE A 73 10.23 -10.72 -21.11
CA PHE A 73 8.98 -10.47 -20.41
C PHE A 73 7.85 -11.26 -21.05
N TYR A 74 7.25 -12.16 -20.28
CA TYR A 74 6.11 -12.94 -20.72
C TYR A 74 4.87 -12.50 -19.95
N LYS A 75 3.82 -12.10 -20.68
CA LYS A 75 2.53 -11.72 -20.12
C LYS A 75 1.51 -12.80 -20.46
N LEU A 76 0.97 -13.43 -19.45
CA LEU A 76 -0.15 -14.33 -19.64
C LEU A 76 -1.40 -13.52 -20.03
N PRO A 77 -2.25 -14.04 -20.93
CA PRO A 77 -3.52 -13.39 -21.23
C PRO A 77 -4.34 -13.25 -19.95
N GLN A 78 -4.87 -12.05 -19.71
CA GLN A 78 -5.74 -11.83 -18.56
C GLN A 78 -6.98 -12.71 -18.68
N GLN A 79 -7.12 -13.63 -17.74
CA GLN A 79 -8.36 -14.39 -17.59
C GLN A 79 -9.44 -13.43 -17.07
N LYS A 80 -10.61 -13.49 -17.70
CA LYS A 80 -11.90 -12.84 -17.39
C LYS A 80 -11.91 -11.50 -16.59
N LYS A 81 -12.89 -10.63 -16.92
CA LYS A 81 -13.17 -9.39 -16.19
C LYS A 81 -13.37 -9.71 -14.70
N SER A 82 -12.54 -9.09 -13.87
CA SER A 82 -12.69 -9.14 -12.43
C SER A 82 -13.95 -8.42 -12.02
N LEU A 83 -14.61 -8.95 -11.01
CA LEU A 83 -15.72 -8.32 -10.32
C LEU A 83 -15.18 -7.32 -9.27
N GLN A 84 -14.34 -6.38 -9.71
CA GLN A 84 -13.77 -5.34 -8.85
C GLN A 84 -14.13 -3.96 -9.37
N LYS A 85 -14.79 -3.17 -8.53
CA LYS A 85 -15.03 -1.73 -8.74
C LYS A 85 -13.90 -0.92 -8.10
N LEU A 86 -13.59 0.23 -8.68
CA LEU A 86 -12.55 1.13 -8.16
C LEU A 86 -13.07 2.57 -8.17
N PHE A 87 -13.09 3.20 -7.00
CA PHE A 87 -13.59 4.55 -6.80
C PHE A 87 -12.52 5.47 -6.23
N LEU A 88 -12.57 6.75 -6.62
CA LEU A 88 -11.95 7.85 -5.92
C LEU A 88 -13.05 8.73 -5.34
N ASP A 89 -13.06 8.88 -4.04
CA ASP A 89 -13.99 9.77 -3.34
C ASP A 89 -13.57 11.24 -3.55
N LEU A 90 -14.41 12.00 -4.26
CA LEU A 90 -14.17 13.42 -4.54
C LEU A 90 -14.54 14.34 -3.38
N ASP A 91 -15.40 13.88 -2.47
CA ASP A 91 -15.82 14.66 -1.29
C ASP A 91 -14.82 14.53 -0.14
N PHE A 92 -13.94 13.51 -0.22
CA PHE A 92 -12.91 13.34 0.81
C PHE A 92 -11.91 14.52 0.78
N PRO A 93 -11.60 15.14 1.92
CA PRO A 93 -10.73 16.33 1.97
C PRO A 93 -9.29 16.03 1.56
N ASP A 94 -8.53 17.08 1.20
CA ASP A 94 -7.09 16.92 0.91
C ASP A 94 -6.34 16.58 2.21
N VAL A 95 -5.48 15.57 2.13
CA VAL A 95 -4.65 15.08 3.26
C VAL A 95 -3.71 16.14 3.84
N VAL A 96 -3.44 17.21 3.12
CA VAL A 96 -2.51 18.29 3.51
C VAL A 96 -3.21 19.34 4.38
N GLU A 97 -4.54 19.41 4.33
CA GLU A 97 -5.34 20.46 4.99
C GLU A 97 -5.79 20.06 6.40
N LEU A 98 -5.68 18.79 6.76
CA LEU A 98 -6.20 18.25 8.01
C LEU A 98 -5.11 17.78 8.96
N SER A 99 -5.35 17.96 10.24
CA SER A 99 -4.60 17.26 11.29
C SER A 99 -4.88 15.75 11.25
N THR A 100 -4.07 14.96 11.95
CA THR A 100 -4.29 13.51 12.05
C THR A 100 -5.64 13.17 12.66
N GLN A 101 -6.11 13.94 13.61
CA GLN A 101 -7.40 13.73 14.30
C GLN A 101 -8.58 14.02 13.35
N GLU A 102 -8.59 15.18 12.70
CA GLU A 102 -9.64 15.54 11.73
C GLU A 102 -9.68 14.57 10.55
N TYR A 103 -8.52 14.08 10.10
CA TYR A 103 -8.47 13.08 9.05
C TYR A 103 -9.03 11.73 9.51
N ALA A 104 -8.77 11.32 10.75
CA ALA A 104 -9.36 10.14 11.37
C ALA A 104 -10.88 10.26 11.50
N GLU A 105 -11.42 11.41 11.91
CA GLU A 105 -12.86 11.69 11.98
C GLU A 105 -13.52 11.51 10.62
N ARG A 106 -12.90 11.98 9.54
CA ARG A 106 -13.43 11.80 8.18
C ARG A 106 -13.43 10.34 7.73
N ILE A 107 -12.38 9.57 8.08
CA ILE A 107 -12.35 8.13 7.81
C ILE A 107 -13.46 7.41 8.58
N VAL A 108 -13.66 7.75 9.86
CA VAL A 108 -14.73 7.17 10.69
C VAL A 108 -16.11 7.45 10.07
N ALA A 109 -16.38 8.68 9.65
CA ALA A 109 -17.65 9.03 9.00
C ALA A 109 -17.89 8.19 7.72
N SER A 110 -16.86 8.04 6.87
CA SER A 110 -16.96 7.18 5.68
C SER A 110 -17.21 5.70 6.05
N LEU A 111 -16.57 5.20 7.12
CA LEU A 111 -16.80 3.82 7.58
C LEU A 111 -18.20 3.61 8.12
N GLU A 112 -18.74 4.58 8.84
CA GLU A 112 -20.12 4.55 9.35
C GLU A 112 -21.15 4.56 8.21
N SER A 113 -20.93 5.37 7.17
CA SER A 113 -21.78 5.38 5.97
C SER A 113 -21.72 4.03 5.23
N LEU A 114 -20.54 3.46 5.06
CA LEU A 114 -20.34 2.18 4.38
C LEU A 114 -20.83 0.97 5.19
N ALA A 115 -20.85 1.06 6.52
CA ALA A 115 -21.34 -0.01 7.39
C ALA A 115 -22.83 -0.36 7.16
N LEU A 116 -23.60 0.57 6.58
CA LEU A 116 -24.99 0.33 6.19
C LEU A 116 -25.14 -0.77 5.11
N LEU A 117 -24.06 -1.10 4.41
CA LEU A 117 -24.03 -2.19 3.42
C LEU A 117 -23.87 -3.58 4.05
N ASN A 118 -23.56 -3.65 5.35
CA ASN A 118 -23.32 -4.90 6.09
C ASN A 118 -22.25 -5.83 5.45
N LEU A 119 -21.22 -5.23 4.84
CA LEU A 119 -20.13 -5.95 4.17
C LEU A 119 -18.84 -5.89 5.00
N PRO A 120 -17.96 -6.91 4.91
CA PRO A 120 -16.63 -6.84 5.50
C PRO A 120 -15.80 -5.74 4.85
N MET A 121 -15.09 -4.97 5.68
CA MET A 121 -14.28 -3.84 5.26
C MET A 121 -12.84 -3.99 5.73
N VAL A 122 -11.89 -3.69 4.84
CA VAL A 122 -10.46 -3.59 5.16
C VAL A 122 -10.00 -2.18 4.88
N VAL A 123 -9.38 -1.54 5.87
CA VAL A 123 -8.85 -0.18 5.75
C VAL A 123 -7.34 -0.21 5.82
N LEU A 124 -6.66 0.26 4.77
CA LEU A 124 -5.22 0.29 4.67
C LEU A 124 -4.68 1.69 4.99
N PHE A 125 -3.83 1.73 6.01
CA PHE A 125 -3.17 2.94 6.49
C PHE A 125 -1.70 2.97 6.11
N THR A 126 -1.19 4.17 5.84
CA THR A 126 0.25 4.42 5.63
C THR A 126 0.95 4.91 6.90
N SER A 127 0.20 5.18 7.96
CA SER A 127 0.69 5.71 9.24
C SER A 127 0.05 4.95 10.41
N LYS A 128 0.87 4.54 11.38
CA LYS A 128 0.41 3.98 12.65
C LYS A 128 -0.45 4.98 13.43
N ASP A 129 -0.02 6.25 13.47
CA ASP A 129 -0.73 7.28 14.25
C ASP A 129 -2.14 7.53 13.73
N LEU A 130 -2.31 7.56 12.39
CA LEU A 130 -3.63 7.70 11.78
C LEU A 130 -4.51 6.46 12.03
N LEU A 131 -3.94 5.25 11.94
CA LEU A 131 -4.66 4.01 12.26
C LEU A 131 -5.15 4.04 13.71
N MET A 132 -4.27 4.40 14.64
CA MET A 132 -4.61 4.46 16.07
C MET A 132 -5.68 5.52 16.34
N ALA A 133 -5.53 6.74 15.79
CA ALA A 133 -6.51 7.81 15.93
C ALA A 133 -7.89 7.41 15.36
N THR A 134 -7.93 6.72 14.21
CA THR A 134 -9.17 6.18 13.64
C THR A 134 -9.79 5.11 14.53
N SER A 135 -8.97 4.18 15.02
CA SER A 135 -9.45 3.12 15.92
C SER A 135 -9.92 3.63 17.28
N ASP A 136 -9.38 4.76 17.78
CA ASP A 136 -9.83 5.37 19.04
C ASP A 136 -11.18 6.06 18.91
N GLN A 137 -11.51 6.55 17.72
CA GLN A 137 -12.76 7.26 17.45
C GLN A 137 -13.86 6.34 16.92
N LEU A 138 -13.51 5.21 16.28
CA LEU A 138 -14.46 4.30 15.66
C LEU A 138 -15.23 3.50 16.72
N THR A 139 -16.55 3.70 16.77
CA THR A 139 -17.45 2.99 17.70
C THR A 139 -17.93 1.64 17.17
N LEU A 140 -17.88 1.42 15.86
CA LEU A 140 -18.26 0.15 15.23
C LEU A 140 -17.30 -0.98 15.61
N PRO A 141 -17.80 -2.24 15.70
CA PRO A 141 -16.94 -3.40 15.96
C PRO A 141 -15.82 -3.51 14.92
N HIS A 142 -14.56 -3.51 15.37
CA HIS A 142 -13.41 -3.55 14.48
C HIS A 142 -12.22 -4.28 15.12
N LEU A 143 -11.32 -4.74 14.28
CA LEU A 143 -10.00 -5.27 14.64
C LEU A 143 -8.92 -4.33 14.13
N ALA A 144 -8.09 -3.82 15.01
CA ALA A 144 -7.04 -2.87 14.67
C ALA A 144 -5.66 -3.46 14.96
N GLN A 145 -4.76 -3.38 13.99
CA GLN A 145 -3.33 -3.64 14.21
C GLN A 145 -2.80 -2.72 15.31
N TYR A 146 -1.89 -3.22 16.11
CA TYR A 146 -1.31 -2.56 17.29
C TYR A 146 -2.22 -2.51 18.54
N LYS A 147 -3.52 -2.78 18.43
CA LYS A 147 -4.45 -2.88 19.57
C LYS A 147 -4.90 -4.30 19.87
N ASN A 148 -5.28 -5.05 18.83
CA ASN A 148 -5.93 -6.34 18.99
C ASN A 148 -5.00 -7.55 18.74
N GLY A 149 -3.70 -7.29 18.55
CA GLY A 149 -2.67 -8.33 18.40
C GLY A 149 -1.86 -8.24 17.10
N GLU A 150 -1.11 -9.29 16.83
CA GLU A 150 -0.26 -9.42 15.66
C GLU A 150 -1.08 -9.55 14.36
N PRO A 151 -0.56 -9.07 13.21
CA PRO A 151 -1.28 -9.05 11.93
C PRO A 151 -1.90 -10.37 11.52
N ALA A 152 -1.18 -11.49 11.66
CA ALA A 152 -1.69 -12.81 11.30
C ALA A 152 -2.87 -13.25 12.19
N ASN A 153 -2.84 -12.88 13.47
CA ASN A 153 -3.92 -13.22 14.40
C ASN A 153 -5.19 -12.41 14.14
N ILE A 154 -5.06 -11.08 13.97
CA ILE A 154 -6.23 -10.22 13.68
C ILE A 154 -6.83 -10.55 12.31
N LYS A 155 -6.00 -10.89 11.31
CA LYS A 155 -6.47 -11.36 10.00
C LYS A 155 -7.33 -12.63 10.14
N ARG A 156 -6.84 -13.62 10.89
CA ARG A 156 -7.58 -14.86 11.15
C ARG A 156 -8.91 -14.61 11.87
N ARG A 157 -8.95 -13.68 12.83
CA ARG A 157 -10.17 -13.29 13.56
C ARG A 157 -11.17 -12.59 12.65
N PHE A 158 -10.68 -11.70 11.77
CA PHE A 158 -11.48 -11.04 10.74
C PHE A 158 -12.09 -12.06 9.76
N ASP A 159 -11.31 -13.03 9.29
CA ASP A 159 -11.80 -14.09 8.39
C ASP A 159 -12.89 -14.97 9.03
N LYS A 160 -12.88 -15.08 10.35
CA LYS A 160 -13.93 -15.79 11.13
C LYS A 160 -15.16 -14.93 11.39
N GLY A 161 -15.18 -13.68 10.94
CA GLY A 161 -16.31 -12.77 11.14
C GLY A 161 -16.42 -12.21 12.56
N GLU A 162 -15.32 -12.19 13.36
CA GLU A 162 -15.35 -11.63 14.71
C GLU A 162 -15.68 -10.13 14.73
N ALA A 163 -15.22 -9.39 13.71
CA ALA A 163 -15.64 -8.02 13.49
C ALA A 163 -15.70 -7.73 11.98
N PRO A 164 -16.61 -6.84 11.52
CA PRO A 164 -16.78 -6.53 10.12
C PRO A 164 -15.69 -5.61 9.56
N ILE A 165 -14.92 -4.93 10.41
CA ILE A 165 -13.92 -3.93 9.99
C ILE A 165 -12.53 -4.36 10.47
N LEU A 166 -11.55 -4.32 9.56
CA LEU A 166 -10.15 -4.52 9.86
C LEU A 166 -9.34 -3.28 9.49
N LEU A 167 -8.63 -2.71 10.48
CA LEU A 167 -7.72 -1.57 10.30
C LEU A 167 -6.27 -2.09 10.27
N GLY A 168 -5.59 -1.97 9.13
CA GLY A 168 -4.25 -2.51 8.92
C GLY A 168 -3.26 -1.51 8.31
N ALA A 169 -1.99 -1.69 8.62
CA ALA A 169 -0.86 -0.94 8.06
C ALA A 169 0.31 -1.87 7.74
N GLY A 170 1.38 -1.37 7.14
CA GLY A 170 2.61 -2.11 6.91
C GLY A 170 2.39 -3.48 6.27
N SER A 171 2.44 -4.55 7.04
CA SER A 171 2.30 -5.94 6.57
C SER A 171 0.97 -6.24 5.84
N PHE A 172 -0.08 -5.48 6.09
CA PHE A 172 -1.35 -5.63 5.39
C PHE A 172 -1.29 -5.12 3.93
N TRP A 173 -0.35 -4.26 3.60
CA TRP A 173 -0.11 -3.84 2.22
C TRP A 173 0.50 -4.95 1.36
N GLU A 174 1.37 -5.79 1.95
CA GLU A 174 2.21 -6.73 1.21
C GLU A 174 1.94 -8.21 1.50
N GLY A 175 1.42 -8.54 2.68
CA GLY A 175 1.33 -9.93 3.17
C GLY A 175 -0.07 -10.50 3.37
N ALA A 176 -1.11 -9.67 3.48
CA ALA A 176 -2.47 -10.15 3.75
C ALA A 176 -3.19 -10.60 2.46
N ASP A 177 -4.03 -11.62 2.57
CA ASP A 177 -4.88 -12.16 1.52
C ASP A 177 -6.32 -12.27 2.04
N PHE A 178 -7.28 -11.75 1.28
CA PHE A 178 -8.69 -11.71 1.67
C PHE A 178 -9.57 -12.62 0.79
N ALA A 179 -9.02 -13.70 0.27
CA ALA A 179 -9.73 -14.65 -0.60
C ALA A 179 -10.92 -15.37 0.07
N GLN A 180 -11.00 -15.38 1.41
CA GLN A 180 -12.10 -16.00 2.16
C GLN A 180 -13.37 -15.13 2.16
N GLN A 181 -13.27 -13.86 1.79
CA GLN A 181 -14.42 -12.97 1.72
C GLN A 181 -14.99 -13.00 0.30
N GLU A 182 -16.23 -13.46 0.14
CA GLU A 182 -16.92 -13.45 -1.17
C GLU A 182 -17.21 -12.03 -1.64
N GLN A 183 -17.54 -11.16 -0.71
CA GLN A 183 -17.78 -9.73 -0.91
C GLN A 183 -16.92 -8.94 0.07
N ILE A 184 -16.27 -7.87 -0.39
CA ILE A 184 -15.40 -7.07 0.48
C ILE A 184 -15.24 -5.64 -0.04
N ILE A 185 -15.20 -4.69 0.86
CA ILE A 185 -14.83 -3.30 0.58
C ILE A 185 -13.43 -3.02 1.13
N GLN A 186 -12.56 -2.45 0.32
CA GLN A 186 -11.23 -2.03 0.71
C GLN A 186 -11.11 -0.51 0.63
N LEU A 187 -10.75 0.13 1.74
CA LEU A 187 -10.45 1.56 1.77
C LEU A 187 -8.93 1.75 1.79
N ILE A 188 -8.43 2.65 0.96
CA ILE A 188 -7.04 3.08 0.95
C ILE A 188 -7.00 4.55 1.35
N THR A 189 -6.50 4.81 2.57
CA THR A 189 -6.58 6.12 3.18
C THR A 189 -5.67 7.17 2.55
N ARG A 190 -4.48 6.76 2.09
CA ARG A 190 -3.49 7.64 1.44
C ARG A 190 -2.68 6.88 0.41
N ILE A 191 -2.14 7.59 -0.59
CA ILE A 191 -1.13 7.05 -1.51
C ILE A 191 0.08 6.58 -0.69
N PRO A 192 0.55 5.33 -0.85
CA PRO A 192 1.60 4.73 -0.03
C PRO A 192 3.01 5.19 -0.46
N PHE A 193 3.27 6.50 -0.41
CA PHE A 193 4.61 7.03 -0.56
C PHE A 193 5.48 6.63 0.63
N ASP A 194 6.76 6.39 0.36
CA ASP A 194 7.74 6.17 1.41
C ASP A 194 7.92 7.42 2.28
N ASN A 195 8.25 7.21 3.55
CA ASN A 195 8.54 8.32 4.46
C ASN A 195 9.83 9.03 4.01
N PRO A 196 9.78 10.32 3.64
CA PRO A 196 10.97 11.05 3.19
C PRO A 196 12.04 11.22 4.27
N LYS A 197 11.70 11.00 5.55
CA LYS A 197 12.64 11.02 6.69
C LYS A 197 13.34 9.67 6.90
N ASP A 198 12.88 8.61 6.23
CA ASP A 198 13.54 7.31 6.28
C ASP A 198 14.95 7.40 5.68
N PHE A 199 15.94 6.89 6.43
CA PHE A 199 17.34 6.96 6.01
C PHE A 199 17.60 6.26 4.67
N PHE A 200 16.98 5.11 4.45
CA PHE A 200 17.14 4.35 3.22
C PHE A 200 16.55 5.10 2.02
N VAL A 201 15.39 5.72 2.20
CA VAL A 201 14.75 6.58 1.18
C VAL A 201 15.63 7.80 0.87
N GLN A 202 16.21 8.43 1.89
CA GLN A 202 17.15 9.55 1.69
C GLN A 202 18.37 9.12 0.89
N LYS A 203 18.93 7.95 1.19
CA LYS A 203 20.07 7.38 0.48
C LYS A 203 19.75 7.12 -1.01
N ILE A 204 18.60 6.49 -1.30
CA ILE A 204 18.12 6.28 -2.68
C ILE A 204 17.96 7.63 -3.40
N ASN A 205 17.32 8.59 -2.75
CA ASN A 205 17.11 9.91 -3.32
C ASN A 205 18.42 10.61 -3.65
N HIS A 206 19.42 10.50 -2.77
CA HIS A 206 20.75 11.06 -3.00
C HIS A 206 21.45 10.40 -4.20
N HIS A 207 21.43 9.07 -4.27
CA HIS A 207 22.03 8.30 -5.37
C HIS A 207 21.38 8.65 -6.73
N LEU A 208 20.06 8.65 -6.81
CA LEU A 208 19.35 8.99 -8.04
C LEU A 208 19.63 10.43 -8.51
N LYS A 209 19.71 11.38 -7.58
CA LYS A 209 20.11 12.75 -7.91
C LYS A 209 21.54 12.83 -8.48
N ALA A 210 22.47 12.07 -7.92
CA ALA A 210 23.85 11.99 -8.41
C ALA A 210 23.92 11.41 -9.83
N GLU A 211 22.98 10.52 -10.19
CA GLU A 211 22.82 9.99 -11.55
C GLU A 211 22.02 10.92 -12.49
N GLY A 212 21.65 12.13 -12.06
CA GLY A 212 20.84 13.05 -12.86
C GLY A 212 19.37 12.65 -13.00
N LYS A 213 18.88 11.69 -12.21
CA LYS A 213 17.51 11.20 -12.18
C LYS A 213 16.65 11.99 -11.20
N ASN A 214 15.34 11.94 -11.38
CA ASN A 214 14.36 12.52 -10.46
C ASN A 214 13.87 11.48 -9.46
N PRO A 215 14.23 11.54 -8.16
CA PRO A 215 13.87 10.51 -7.17
C PRO A 215 12.37 10.30 -7.03
N PHE A 216 11.56 11.33 -7.23
CA PHE A 216 10.13 11.21 -7.14
C PHE A 216 9.54 10.40 -8.31
N TYR A 217 9.90 10.77 -9.55
CA TYR A 217 9.34 10.11 -10.75
C TYR A 217 10.01 8.78 -11.09
N ASP A 218 11.28 8.61 -10.73
CA ASP A 218 12.05 7.41 -11.09
C ASP A 218 12.01 6.33 -9.98
N TYR A 219 11.58 6.68 -8.74
CA TYR A 219 11.53 5.72 -7.65
C TYR A 219 10.24 5.82 -6.81
N GLN A 220 9.94 6.98 -6.19
CA GLN A 220 8.86 7.05 -5.18
C GLN A 220 7.48 6.84 -5.80
N LEU A 221 7.19 7.47 -6.92
CA LEU A 221 5.90 7.33 -7.60
C LEU A 221 5.70 5.93 -8.19
N PRO A 222 6.68 5.31 -8.91
CA PRO A 222 6.58 3.91 -9.33
C PRO A 222 6.37 2.94 -8.16
N SER A 223 7.10 3.11 -7.06
CA SER A 223 6.96 2.29 -5.87
C SER A 223 5.57 2.39 -5.23
N ALA A 224 5.02 3.61 -5.14
CA ALA A 224 3.67 3.84 -4.64
C ALA A 224 2.61 3.21 -5.56
N ILE A 225 2.75 3.32 -6.88
CA ILE A 225 1.86 2.68 -7.87
C ILE A 225 1.91 1.16 -7.72
N LEU A 226 3.11 0.58 -7.56
CA LEU A 226 3.28 -0.85 -7.34
C LEU A 226 2.52 -1.32 -6.09
N ARG A 227 2.69 -0.62 -4.97
CA ARG A 227 1.99 -0.94 -3.71
C ARG A 227 0.47 -0.82 -3.86
N LEU A 228 -0.04 0.20 -4.54
CA LEU A 228 -1.47 0.32 -4.83
C LEU A 228 -1.98 -0.87 -5.65
N LYS A 229 -1.29 -1.25 -6.73
CA LYS A 229 -1.63 -2.42 -7.55
C LYS A 229 -1.63 -3.71 -6.72
N GLN A 230 -0.64 -3.89 -5.86
CA GLN A 230 -0.53 -5.04 -4.95
C GLN A 230 -1.68 -5.07 -3.94
N ALA A 231 -2.00 -3.94 -3.32
CA ALA A 231 -3.11 -3.82 -2.37
C ALA A 231 -4.45 -4.17 -3.03
N MET A 232 -4.75 -3.62 -4.21
CA MET A 232 -5.97 -3.94 -4.97
C MET A 232 -6.06 -5.44 -5.31
N GLY A 233 -4.91 -6.07 -5.62
CA GLY A 233 -4.85 -7.51 -5.88
C GLY A 233 -5.17 -8.39 -4.67
N ARG A 234 -5.18 -7.86 -3.43
CA ARG A 234 -5.48 -8.62 -2.20
C ARG A 234 -6.96 -8.96 -2.04
N THR A 235 -7.83 -8.15 -2.64
CA THR A 235 -9.28 -8.34 -2.66
C THR A 235 -9.80 -8.80 -4.03
N ARG A 236 -8.89 -9.37 -4.86
CA ARG A 236 -9.18 -9.91 -6.20
C ARG A 236 -8.47 -11.25 -6.38
N ARG A 237 -8.90 -12.27 -5.65
CA ARG A 237 -8.19 -13.56 -5.61
C ARG A 237 -8.85 -14.68 -6.39
N ASN A 238 -10.16 -14.63 -6.58
CA ASN A 238 -10.90 -15.61 -7.35
C ASN A 238 -11.92 -14.94 -8.28
N GLU A 239 -12.46 -15.69 -9.23
CA GLU A 239 -13.36 -15.19 -10.27
C GLU A 239 -14.75 -14.80 -9.74
N HIS A 240 -15.13 -15.29 -8.55
CA HIS A 240 -16.43 -15.05 -7.95
C HIS A 240 -16.42 -13.96 -6.89
N GLN A 241 -15.22 -13.55 -6.43
CA GLN A 241 -15.10 -12.51 -5.42
C GLN A 241 -15.52 -11.16 -6.00
N LYS A 242 -16.58 -10.57 -5.44
CA LYS A 242 -16.96 -9.19 -5.68
C LYS A 242 -16.19 -8.29 -4.72
N SER A 243 -15.48 -7.29 -5.20
CA SER A 243 -14.76 -6.35 -4.34
C SER A 243 -14.89 -4.92 -4.83
N ALA A 244 -14.86 -3.99 -3.90
CA ALA A 244 -14.76 -2.57 -4.21
C ALA A 244 -13.56 -1.96 -3.50
N VAL A 245 -12.80 -1.13 -4.22
CA VAL A 245 -11.68 -0.36 -3.67
C VAL A 245 -12.05 1.11 -3.70
N ILE A 246 -11.96 1.78 -2.56
CA ILE A 246 -12.22 3.21 -2.42
C ILE A 246 -10.94 3.91 -2.02
N LEU A 247 -10.51 4.86 -2.84
CA LEU A 247 -9.34 5.69 -2.61
C LEU A 247 -9.79 7.00 -1.95
N LEU A 248 -9.24 7.31 -0.78
CA LEU A 248 -9.58 8.51 -0.01
C LEU A 248 -8.56 9.64 -0.18
N ASP A 249 -7.66 9.53 -1.16
CA ASP A 249 -6.59 10.50 -1.37
C ASP A 249 -6.84 11.37 -2.59
N LYS A 250 -7.38 12.56 -2.37
CA LYS A 250 -7.74 13.53 -3.42
C LYS A 250 -6.57 13.96 -4.29
N ARG A 251 -5.31 13.75 -3.85
CA ARG A 251 -4.12 14.04 -4.66
C ARG A 251 -4.08 13.26 -5.98
N ILE A 252 -4.81 12.14 -6.07
CA ILE A 252 -4.95 11.37 -7.31
C ILE A 252 -5.67 12.19 -8.40
N SER A 253 -6.63 13.05 -8.06
CA SER A 253 -7.32 13.94 -9.01
C SER A 253 -6.65 15.32 -9.14
N THR A 254 -6.05 15.85 -8.06
CA THR A 254 -5.61 17.25 -8.00
C THR A 254 -4.15 17.47 -8.39
N LYS A 255 -3.26 16.46 -8.20
CA LYS A 255 -1.82 16.61 -8.48
C LYS A 255 -1.45 16.09 -9.87
N ARG A 256 -0.42 16.71 -10.50
CA ARG A 256 0.04 16.32 -11.85
C ARG A 256 0.42 14.84 -11.95
N TYR A 257 1.06 14.29 -10.93
CA TYR A 257 1.42 12.87 -10.88
C TYR A 257 0.21 11.94 -10.73
N GLY A 258 -0.92 12.46 -10.28
CA GLY A 258 -2.15 11.68 -10.14
C GLY A 258 -2.62 11.06 -11.46
N ARG A 259 -2.38 11.73 -12.60
CA ARG A 259 -2.68 11.15 -13.92
C ARG A 259 -1.95 9.84 -14.18
N GLN A 260 -0.68 9.72 -13.74
CA GLN A 260 0.08 8.48 -13.88
C GLN A 260 -0.52 7.37 -12.99
N ILE A 261 -0.95 7.72 -11.77
CA ILE A 261 -1.64 6.77 -10.88
C ILE A 261 -2.93 6.29 -11.55
N GLN A 262 -3.80 7.20 -11.99
CA GLN A 262 -5.06 6.88 -12.67
C GLN A 262 -4.85 5.95 -13.88
N GLN A 263 -3.92 6.28 -14.77
CA GLN A 263 -3.60 5.47 -15.97
C GLN A 263 -3.16 4.05 -15.60
N ASN A 264 -2.39 3.91 -14.52
CA ASN A 264 -1.89 2.62 -14.08
C ASN A 264 -2.96 1.79 -13.37
N LEU A 265 -3.82 2.41 -12.58
CA LEU A 265 -4.92 1.72 -11.89
C LEU A 265 -6.02 1.33 -12.86
N ASN A 266 -6.32 2.13 -13.89
CA ASN A 266 -7.26 1.82 -14.96
C ASN A 266 -6.90 0.55 -15.76
N GLN A 267 -5.67 0.07 -15.68
CA GLN A 267 -5.29 -1.22 -16.26
C GLN A 267 -5.87 -2.41 -15.49
N LEU A 268 -6.21 -2.22 -14.22
CA LEU A 268 -6.74 -3.26 -13.34
C LEU A 268 -8.27 -3.20 -13.23
N ALA A 269 -8.81 -2.02 -12.98
CA ALA A 269 -10.23 -1.73 -12.89
C ALA A 269 -10.47 -0.27 -13.33
N SER A 270 -11.61 -0.01 -13.95
CA SER A 270 -11.99 1.36 -14.34
C SER A 270 -12.13 2.23 -13.09
N LEU A 271 -11.34 3.30 -13.01
CA LEU A 271 -11.41 4.26 -11.91
C LEU A 271 -12.56 5.24 -12.15
N GLU A 272 -13.55 5.19 -11.29
CA GLU A 272 -14.68 6.13 -11.25
C GLU A 272 -14.44 7.17 -10.16
N MET A 273 -14.61 8.44 -10.48
CA MET A 273 -14.40 9.56 -9.55
C MET A 273 -15.78 10.12 -9.21
N LEU A 274 -16.26 9.84 -8.03
CA LEU A 274 -17.64 10.09 -7.62
C LEU A 274 -17.68 10.78 -6.25
N SER A 275 -18.86 11.34 -5.94
CA SER A 275 -19.21 11.77 -4.59
C SER A 275 -19.38 10.57 -3.66
N GLU A 276 -19.30 10.76 -2.34
CA GLU A 276 -19.54 9.69 -1.36
C GLU A 276 -20.94 9.07 -1.54
N GLU A 277 -21.96 9.90 -1.80
CA GLU A 277 -23.34 9.46 -2.02
C GLU A 277 -23.46 8.57 -3.27
N ASP A 278 -22.85 8.97 -4.38
CA ASP A 278 -22.85 8.19 -5.62
C ASP A 278 -22.08 6.87 -5.47
N ILE A 279 -20.95 6.88 -4.74
CA ILE A 279 -20.22 5.66 -4.41
C ILE A 279 -21.12 4.68 -3.64
N LEU A 280 -21.84 5.14 -2.63
CA LEU A 280 -22.74 4.29 -1.84
C LEU A 280 -23.85 3.70 -2.71
N LYS A 281 -24.39 4.46 -3.66
CA LYS A 281 -25.40 3.99 -4.61
C LYS A 281 -24.83 2.91 -5.53
N GLU A 282 -23.70 3.16 -6.15
CA GLU A 282 -23.00 2.20 -7.02
C GLU A 282 -22.64 0.91 -6.27
N LEU A 283 -22.22 1.00 -5.01
CA LEU A 283 -21.89 -0.16 -4.18
C LEU A 283 -23.14 -1.00 -3.89
N LYS A 284 -24.28 -0.39 -3.57
CA LYS A 284 -25.53 -1.12 -3.37
C LYS A 284 -25.92 -1.91 -4.61
N GLU A 285 -25.93 -1.26 -5.77
CA GLU A 285 -26.27 -1.91 -7.05
C GLU A 285 -25.25 -3.01 -7.44
N PHE A 286 -23.97 -2.86 -7.06
CA PHE A 286 -22.93 -3.81 -7.39
C PHE A 286 -22.95 -5.06 -6.51
N PHE A 287 -23.22 -4.92 -5.21
CA PHE A 287 -23.17 -6.03 -4.27
C PHE A 287 -24.51 -6.80 -4.15
N ASP A 288 -25.63 -6.18 -4.49
CA ASP A 288 -26.91 -6.87 -4.66
C ASP A 288 -26.86 -7.83 -5.88
#